data_0742ecc6dd9f846bc96a54f951a9d086
#
_entry.id   0742ecc6dd9f846bc96a54f951a9d086
#
_cell.length_a   1.000
_cell.length_b   1.000
_cell.length_c   1.000
_cell.angle_alpha   90.00
_cell.angle_beta   90.00
_cell.angle_gamma   90.00
#
_symmetry.space_group_name_H-M   'P 1'
#
loop_
_entity.id
_entity.type
_entity.pdbx_description
1 polymer ?
#
loop_
_entity_poly.entity_id
_entity_poly.type
_entity_poly.pdbx_seq_one_letter_code
_entity_poly.pdbx_strand_id
1 'polypeptide(L)'
;MHAVPLSEWFRVTDVGDGITRIEEPHVDPLLSANVWHVRGRDRDLVVDAGLGVVALHRALPWLFEHDPVLVLSHAHLDHMGGAHEFGDVRVHEAELALVRHPAPASLHGPTLLRQLGMDDDSIDGPELMLTSLPDQAYEPDSYGVVGVPEVRGLRDGDVIDIGDRRLSVLHLPGHTPGSLALLDPEAGHLFTGDVIYAEGLIDTCIGSDVGDYVRTMHRLHDIEYTRVFPGHDRILDRAETLAVADEYLAARGGR
;
A
#
# COMPACT_ATOMS: atom_id res chain seq x y z
N MET A 1 -4.89 23.59 12.52
CA MET A 1 -3.97 22.97 11.56
C MET A 1 -3.65 23.99 10.46
N HIS A 2 -2.44 24.01 9.89
CA HIS A 2 -2.10 24.89 8.77
C HIS A 2 -2.32 24.16 7.45
N ALA A 3 -2.58 24.91 6.37
CA ALA A 3 -2.69 24.35 5.03
C ALA A 3 -1.33 24.31 4.34
N VAL A 4 -1.12 23.30 3.52
CA VAL A 4 0.10 23.05 2.75
C VAL A 4 -0.22 23.13 1.25
N PRO A 5 0.61 23.82 0.44
CA PRO A 5 0.40 23.86 -1.01
C PRO A 5 0.37 22.45 -1.62
N LEU A 6 -0.43 22.23 -2.67
CA LEU A 6 -0.48 20.94 -3.39
C LEU A 6 0.89 20.45 -3.86
N SER A 7 1.78 21.37 -4.24
CA SER A 7 3.16 21.07 -4.67
C SER A 7 4.06 20.53 -3.54
N GLU A 8 3.62 20.65 -2.29
CA GLU A 8 4.37 20.21 -1.11
C GLU A 8 3.65 19.06 -0.38
N TRP A 9 2.48 18.63 -0.88
CA TRP A 9 1.72 17.54 -0.25
C TRP A 9 2.43 16.19 -0.36
N PHE A 10 3.04 15.92 -1.51
CA PHE A 10 3.78 14.68 -1.74
C PHE A 10 5.27 14.90 -1.68
N ARG A 11 6.00 13.96 -1.09
CA ARG A 11 7.45 13.84 -1.23
C ARG A 11 7.74 12.82 -2.32
N VAL A 12 8.51 13.23 -3.33
CA VAL A 12 8.88 12.38 -4.47
C VAL A 12 10.37 12.13 -4.42
N THR A 13 10.78 10.86 -4.40
CA THR A 13 12.20 10.46 -4.27
C THR A 13 12.53 9.41 -5.33
N ASP A 14 13.49 9.71 -6.21
CA ASP A 14 14.09 8.72 -7.11
C ASP A 14 14.98 7.77 -6.28
N VAL A 15 14.69 6.47 -6.33
CA VAL A 15 15.43 5.44 -5.59
C VAL A 15 16.30 4.57 -6.50
N GLY A 16 16.43 4.98 -7.76
CA GLY A 16 17.21 4.30 -8.79
C GLY A 16 16.39 3.25 -9.55
N ASP A 17 17.01 2.66 -10.57
CA ASP A 17 16.43 1.59 -11.40
C ASP A 17 15.08 1.96 -12.06
N GLY A 18 14.82 3.26 -12.28
CA GLY A 18 13.54 3.76 -12.80
C GLY A 18 12.39 3.65 -11.80
N ILE A 19 12.70 3.54 -10.52
CA ILE A 19 11.72 3.46 -9.43
C ILE A 19 11.68 4.78 -8.68
N THR A 20 10.48 5.28 -8.43
CA THR A 20 10.23 6.49 -7.65
C THR A 20 9.33 6.17 -6.48
N ARG A 21 9.73 6.62 -5.28
CA ARG A 21 8.88 6.60 -4.08
C ARG A 21 8.11 7.91 -3.98
N ILE A 22 6.81 7.80 -3.73
CA ILE A 22 5.92 8.92 -3.46
C ILE A 22 5.33 8.69 -2.07
N GLU A 23 5.44 9.68 -1.20
CA GLU A 23 5.01 9.64 0.21
C GLU A 23 4.09 10.83 0.50
N GLU A 24 3.22 10.68 1.50
CA GLU A 24 2.33 11.74 2.02
C GLU A 24 2.81 12.21 3.41
N PRO A 25 3.82 13.10 3.53
CA PRO A 25 4.46 13.47 4.80
C PRO A 25 3.51 14.23 5.77
N HIS A 26 2.31 14.57 5.32
CA HIS A 26 1.30 15.26 6.10
C HIS A 26 0.19 14.33 6.62
N VAL A 27 0.35 13.05 6.39
CA VAL A 27 -0.47 11.96 6.91
C VAL A 27 0.21 11.34 8.13
N ASP A 28 -0.57 10.89 9.11
CA ASP A 28 -0.04 10.17 10.27
C ASP A 28 0.72 8.90 9.83
N PRO A 29 1.84 8.54 10.48
CA PRO A 29 2.63 7.37 10.09
C PRO A 29 1.84 6.07 9.94
N LEU A 30 0.77 5.88 10.71
CA LEU A 30 -0.10 4.69 10.60
C LEU A 30 -0.76 4.57 9.20
N LEU A 31 -1.01 5.68 8.52
CA LEU A 31 -1.67 5.74 7.21
C LEU A 31 -0.77 6.32 6.10
N SER A 32 0.48 6.65 6.41
CA SER A 32 1.41 7.20 5.42
C SER A 32 2.03 6.08 4.59
N ALA A 33 1.24 5.53 3.66
CA ALA A 33 1.69 4.49 2.76
C ALA A 33 2.64 5.01 1.68
N ASN A 34 3.57 4.17 1.25
CA ASN A 34 4.42 4.40 0.09
C ASN A 34 3.65 4.07 -1.20
N VAL A 35 3.61 4.99 -2.12
CA VAL A 35 3.20 4.74 -3.50
C VAL A 35 4.47 4.55 -4.34
N TRP A 36 4.57 3.43 -5.05
CA TRP A 36 5.73 3.13 -5.88
C TRP A 36 5.39 3.28 -7.35
N HIS A 37 6.11 4.16 -8.04
CA HIS A 37 6.07 4.26 -9.51
C HIS A 37 7.28 3.54 -10.09
N VAL A 38 7.03 2.67 -11.07
CA VAL A 38 8.04 1.91 -11.79
C VAL A 38 7.90 2.23 -13.28
N ARG A 39 8.95 2.85 -13.83
CA ARG A 39 8.99 3.16 -15.26
C ARG A 39 9.15 1.89 -16.08
N GLY A 40 8.32 1.70 -17.09
CA GLY A 40 8.42 0.66 -18.09
C GLY A 40 8.62 1.23 -19.50
N ARG A 41 8.93 0.36 -20.46
CA ARG A 41 9.10 0.76 -21.85
C ARG A 41 7.75 1.03 -22.53
N ASP A 42 6.74 0.23 -22.30
CA ASP A 42 5.46 0.27 -23.02
C ASP A 42 4.37 1.00 -22.22
N ARG A 43 4.44 0.95 -20.91
CA ARG A 43 3.60 1.64 -19.93
C ARG A 43 4.27 1.63 -18.56
N ASP A 44 3.81 2.45 -17.64
CA ASP A 44 4.31 2.44 -16.28
C ASP A 44 3.48 1.53 -15.36
N LEU A 45 4.09 1.12 -14.24
CA LEU A 45 3.39 0.47 -13.14
C LEU A 45 3.37 1.42 -11.95
N VAL A 46 2.22 1.49 -11.28
CA VAL A 46 2.08 2.11 -9.97
C VAL A 46 1.62 1.04 -8.99
N VAL A 47 2.29 0.95 -7.84
CA VAL A 47 1.87 0.06 -6.75
C VAL A 47 1.35 0.93 -5.63
N ASP A 48 0.09 0.72 -5.29
CA ASP A 48 -0.70 1.49 -4.36
C ASP A 48 -0.95 2.95 -4.78
N ALA A 49 -1.88 3.64 -4.12
CA ALA A 49 -2.36 4.94 -4.55
C ALA A 49 -2.53 5.96 -3.40
N GLY A 50 -1.95 5.69 -2.24
CA GLY A 50 -1.98 6.56 -1.08
C GLY A 50 -3.37 6.73 -0.47
N LEU A 51 -3.48 7.69 0.44
CA LEU A 51 -4.70 7.96 1.22
C LEU A 51 -5.80 8.66 0.39
N GLY A 52 -5.43 9.37 -0.68
CA GLY A 52 -6.39 10.03 -1.58
C GLY A 52 -6.97 11.35 -1.02
N VAL A 53 -6.35 11.95 -0.01
CA VAL A 53 -6.72 13.29 0.48
C VAL A 53 -6.46 14.36 -0.57
N VAL A 54 -5.37 14.22 -1.30
CA VAL A 54 -5.04 15.05 -2.45
C VAL A 54 -5.02 14.21 -3.72
N ALA A 55 -5.72 14.68 -4.74
CA ALA A 55 -5.76 14.00 -6.04
C ALA A 55 -4.36 13.92 -6.67
N LEU A 56 -3.93 12.69 -6.96
CA LEU A 56 -2.62 12.38 -7.57
C LEU A 56 -2.47 13.07 -8.94
N HIS A 57 -3.51 13.02 -9.80
CA HIS A 57 -3.44 13.62 -11.13
C HIS A 57 -3.28 15.16 -11.11
N ARG A 58 -3.72 15.81 -10.03
CA ARG A 58 -3.55 17.26 -9.86
C ARG A 58 -2.17 17.64 -9.34
N ALA A 59 -1.66 16.88 -8.38
CA ALA A 59 -0.36 17.17 -7.75
C ALA A 59 0.82 16.58 -8.55
N LEU A 60 0.63 15.42 -9.16
CA LEU A 60 1.66 14.64 -9.85
C LEU A 60 1.19 14.22 -11.27
N PRO A 61 0.86 15.15 -12.17
CA PRO A 61 0.30 14.82 -13.50
C PRO A 61 1.21 13.90 -14.33
N TRP A 62 2.52 13.99 -14.14
CA TRP A 62 3.51 13.14 -14.82
C TRP A 62 3.30 11.64 -14.56
N LEU A 63 2.71 11.27 -13.41
CA LEU A 63 2.41 9.88 -13.05
C LEU A 63 1.43 9.21 -14.03
N PHE A 64 0.67 10.00 -14.77
CA PHE A 64 -0.38 9.55 -15.69
C PHE A 64 0.01 9.69 -17.17
N GLU A 65 1.21 10.18 -17.48
CA GLU A 65 1.63 10.46 -18.86
C GLU A 65 1.91 9.20 -19.69
N HIS A 66 2.22 8.06 -19.05
CA HIS A 66 2.62 6.83 -19.72
C HIS A 66 1.66 5.66 -19.44
N ASP A 67 0.35 5.91 -19.50
CA ASP A 67 -0.73 4.92 -19.36
C ASP A 67 -0.50 3.92 -18.21
N PRO A 68 -0.38 4.36 -16.96
CA PRO A 68 0.01 3.50 -15.87
C PRO A 68 -1.02 2.42 -15.57
N VAL A 69 -0.55 1.19 -15.29
CA VAL A 69 -1.36 0.19 -14.60
C VAL A 69 -1.17 0.38 -13.09
N LEU A 70 -2.27 0.54 -12.36
CA LEU A 70 -2.26 0.50 -10.90
C LEU A 70 -2.47 -0.92 -10.41
N VAL A 71 -1.58 -1.40 -9.55
CA VAL A 71 -1.78 -2.63 -8.78
C VAL A 71 -1.87 -2.27 -7.32
N LEU A 72 -3.02 -2.55 -6.71
CA LEU A 72 -3.20 -2.42 -5.26
C LEU A 72 -2.65 -3.67 -4.58
N SER A 73 -1.76 -3.46 -3.62
CA SER A 73 -1.22 -4.54 -2.78
C SER A 73 -2.33 -5.18 -1.95
N HIS A 74 -3.28 -4.37 -1.49
CA HIS A 74 -4.49 -4.75 -0.77
C HIS A 74 -5.50 -3.59 -0.71
N ALA A 75 -6.67 -3.79 -0.10
CA ALA A 75 -7.78 -2.84 -0.14
C ALA A 75 -7.94 -1.99 1.15
N HIS A 76 -6.86 -1.68 1.87
CA HIS A 76 -6.94 -0.68 2.93
C HIS A 76 -6.96 0.74 2.35
N LEU A 77 -7.54 1.67 3.12
CA LEU A 77 -7.86 3.03 2.67
C LEU A 77 -6.63 3.84 2.25
N ASP A 78 -5.51 3.62 2.90
CA ASP A 78 -4.24 4.31 2.66
C ASP A 78 -3.43 3.75 1.47
N HIS A 79 -3.86 2.60 0.93
CA HIS A 79 -3.32 2.02 -0.29
C HIS A 79 -4.21 2.24 -1.51
N MET A 80 -5.54 2.40 -1.31
CA MET A 80 -6.48 2.51 -2.41
C MET A 80 -7.16 3.88 -2.56
N GLY A 81 -6.82 4.85 -1.73
CA GLY A 81 -7.53 6.14 -1.68
C GLY A 81 -7.56 6.90 -3.01
N GLY A 82 -6.44 6.93 -3.75
CA GLY A 82 -6.32 7.53 -5.08
C GLY A 82 -6.64 6.58 -6.25
N ALA A 83 -7.04 5.33 -5.99
CA ALA A 83 -7.19 4.32 -7.04
C ALA A 83 -8.20 4.68 -8.13
N HIS A 84 -9.26 5.42 -7.80
CA HIS A 84 -10.29 5.86 -8.72
C HIS A 84 -9.80 6.81 -9.83
N GLU A 85 -8.58 7.32 -9.71
CA GLU A 85 -7.96 8.21 -10.71
C GLU A 85 -7.32 7.43 -11.88
N PHE A 86 -7.14 6.11 -11.75
CA PHE A 86 -6.46 5.27 -12.74
C PHE A 86 -7.43 4.53 -13.66
N GLY A 87 -7.06 4.42 -14.93
CA GLY A 87 -7.88 3.73 -15.95
C GLY A 87 -7.75 2.20 -15.96
N ASP A 88 -6.65 1.64 -15.45
CA ASP A 88 -6.41 0.19 -15.33
C ASP A 88 -6.00 -0.13 -13.89
N VAL A 89 -6.97 -0.54 -13.07
CA VAL A 89 -6.79 -0.86 -11.65
C VAL A 89 -6.92 -2.36 -11.45
N ARG A 90 -5.97 -2.93 -10.72
CA ARG A 90 -5.91 -4.36 -10.42
C ARG A 90 -5.68 -4.60 -8.93
N VAL A 91 -6.29 -5.65 -8.40
CA VAL A 91 -6.16 -6.09 -7.00
C VAL A 91 -6.33 -7.61 -6.96
N HIS A 92 -5.91 -8.27 -5.89
CA HIS A 92 -6.21 -9.71 -5.73
C HIS A 92 -7.72 -9.97 -5.75
N GLU A 93 -8.16 -11.08 -6.38
CA GLU A 93 -9.59 -11.38 -6.55
C GLU A 93 -10.39 -11.43 -5.25
N ALA A 94 -9.76 -11.77 -4.12
CA ALA A 94 -10.37 -11.80 -2.80
C ALA A 94 -10.87 -10.41 -2.33
N GLU A 95 -10.34 -9.32 -2.87
CA GLU A 95 -10.64 -7.95 -2.45
C GLU A 95 -11.41 -7.10 -3.47
N LEU A 96 -11.79 -7.69 -4.60
CA LEU A 96 -12.57 -7.01 -5.64
C LEU A 96 -13.82 -6.30 -5.09
N ALA A 97 -14.52 -6.93 -4.15
CA ALA A 97 -15.74 -6.36 -3.57
C ALA A 97 -15.44 -5.10 -2.73
N LEU A 98 -14.32 -5.11 -1.99
CA LEU A 98 -13.89 -3.99 -1.16
C LEU A 98 -13.46 -2.80 -2.01
N VAL A 99 -12.73 -3.05 -3.11
CA VAL A 99 -12.30 -1.97 -4.03
C VAL A 99 -13.48 -1.39 -4.81
N ARG A 100 -14.46 -2.22 -5.19
CA ARG A 100 -15.69 -1.73 -5.87
C ARG A 100 -16.60 -0.94 -4.94
N HIS A 101 -16.71 -1.37 -3.70
CA HIS A 101 -17.63 -0.83 -2.70
C HIS A 101 -16.89 -0.65 -1.37
N PRO A 102 -16.02 0.38 -1.25
CA PRO A 102 -15.27 0.63 -0.02
C PRO A 102 -16.20 0.83 1.17
N ALA A 103 -15.76 0.37 2.32
CA ALA A 103 -16.42 0.69 3.58
C ALA A 103 -16.30 2.20 3.88
N PRO A 104 -17.22 2.78 4.68
CA PRO A 104 -17.04 4.12 5.18
C PRO A 104 -15.69 4.28 5.87
N ALA A 105 -14.97 5.35 5.55
CA ALA A 105 -13.66 5.65 6.09
C ALA A 105 -13.68 7.01 6.81
N SER A 106 -12.83 7.18 7.80
CA SER A 106 -12.70 8.41 8.58
C SER A 106 -11.25 8.78 8.78
N LEU A 107 -10.96 10.07 8.78
CA LEU A 107 -9.65 10.59 9.19
C LEU A 107 -9.57 10.88 10.69
N HIS A 108 -10.66 10.73 11.44
CA HIS A 108 -10.65 10.84 12.90
C HIS A 108 -10.14 9.54 13.51
N GLY A 109 -9.01 9.61 14.24
CA GLY A 109 -8.29 8.45 14.76
C GLY A 109 -9.15 7.47 15.54
N PRO A 110 -9.92 7.88 16.57
CA PRO A 110 -10.77 6.96 17.33
C PRO A 110 -11.86 6.29 16.50
N THR A 111 -12.36 6.96 15.46
CA THR A 111 -13.35 6.39 14.54
C THR A 111 -12.71 5.41 13.58
N LEU A 112 -11.55 5.78 13.02
CA LEU A 112 -10.76 4.92 12.13
C LEU A 112 -10.34 3.63 12.83
N LEU A 113 -9.75 3.71 14.02
CA LEU A 113 -9.28 2.52 14.76
C LEU A 113 -10.42 1.53 14.99
N ARG A 114 -11.63 2.02 15.34
CA ARG A 114 -12.82 1.17 15.43
C ARG A 114 -13.22 0.55 14.09
N GLN A 115 -13.13 1.33 12.99
CA GLN A 115 -13.44 0.82 11.65
C GLN A 115 -12.46 -0.26 11.20
N LEU A 116 -11.20 -0.18 11.64
CA LEU A 116 -10.17 -1.19 11.39
C LEU A 116 -10.24 -2.39 12.36
N GLY A 117 -11.11 -2.35 13.38
CA GLY A 117 -11.18 -3.38 14.42
C GLY A 117 -10.06 -3.30 15.46
N MET A 118 -9.41 -2.15 15.57
CA MET A 118 -8.28 -1.87 16.47
C MET A 118 -8.72 -0.99 17.65
N ASP A 119 -9.94 -1.13 18.13
CA ASP A 119 -10.55 -0.30 19.18
C ASP A 119 -10.16 -0.78 20.60
N ASP A 120 -8.90 -1.01 20.83
CA ASP A 120 -8.37 -1.24 22.19
C ASP A 120 -8.15 0.11 22.90
N ASP A 121 -8.73 0.29 24.08
CA ASP A 121 -8.56 1.48 24.93
C ASP A 121 -7.07 1.80 25.24
N SER A 122 -6.15 0.91 24.95
CA SER A 122 -4.71 1.11 25.07
C SER A 122 -4.06 1.80 23.86
N ILE A 123 -4.76 1.93 22.74
CA ILE A 123 -4.24 2.60 21.53
C ILE A 123 -4.57 4.09 21.61
N ASP A 124 -3.60 4.88 22.07
CA ASP A 124 -3.68 6.34 22.10
C ASP A 124 -3.29 6.88 20.70
N GLY A 125 -4.26 6.91 19.79
CA GLY A 125 -4.08 7.43 18.44
C GLY A 125 -4.31 8.94 18.37
N PRO A 126 -3.82 9.64 17.31
CA PRO A 126 -4.07 11.04 17.11
C PRO A 126 -5.57 11.32 16.92
N GLU A 127 -6.03 12.50 17.32
CA GLU A 127 -7.43 12.91 17.10
C GLU A 127 -7.76 12.97 15.60
N LEU A 128 -6.79 13.37 14.78
CA LEU A 128 -6.89 13.41 13.32
C LEU A 128 -5.67 12.78 12.67
N MET A 129 -5.87 11.95 11.67
CA MET A 129 -4.82 11.24 10.92
C MET A 129 -4.07 12.13 9.92
N LEU A 130 -4.26 13.43 9.97
CA LEU A 130 -3.52 14.43 9.21
C LEU A 130 -2.78 15.37 10.16
N THR A 131 -1.54 15.72 9.81
CA THR A 131 -0.72 16.72 10.50
C THR A 131 -0.86 18.11 9.89
N SER A 132 -1.33 18.19 8.63
CA SER A 132 -1.63 19.42 7.91
C SER A 132 -2.84 19.21 6.99
N LEU A 133 -3.45 20.30 6.50
CA LEU A 133 -4.54 20.23 5.55
C LEU A 133 -4.05 20.55 4.12
N PRO A 134 -4.65 19.99 3.05
CA PRO A 134 -4.27 20.29 1.68
C PRO A 134 -4.65 21.72 1.25
N ASP A 135 -5.67 22.28 1.88
CA ASP A 135 -6.05 23.69 1.80
C ASP A 135 -6.88 24.08 3.04
N GLN A 136 -7.17 25.40 3.21
CA GLN A 136 -7.89 25.89 4.40
C GLN A 136 -9.38 25.54 4.40
N ALA A 137 -9.93 25.18 3.26
CA ALA A 137 -11.35 24.81 3.11
C ALA A 137 -11.57 23.30 3.17
N TYR A 138 -10.51 22.51 3.30
CA TYR A 138 -10.62 21.06 3.39
C TYR A 138 -11.30 20.67 4.72
N GLU A 139 -12.35 19.89 4.60
CA GLU A 139 -13.11 19.37 5.74
C GLU A 139 -12.84 17.88 5.92
N PRO A 140 -12.08 17.46 6.97
CA PRO A 140 -11.74 16.03 7.20
C PRO A 140 -12.98 15.13 7.33
N ASP A 141 -14.11 15.65 7.80
CA ASP A 141 -15.37 14.92 7.90
C ASP A 141 -15.96 14.53 6.53
N SER A 142 -15.51 15.18 5.44
CA SER A 142 -15.93 14.87 4.08
C SER A 142 -15.12 13.74 3.45
N TYR A 143 -14.07 13.25 4.13
CA TYR A 143 -13.21 12.20 3.61
C TYR A 143 -13.97 10.88 3.40
N GLY A 144 -13.67 10.23 2.31
CA GLY A 144 -14.13 8.89 1.99
C GLY A 144 -13.40 8.33 0.78
N VAL A 145 -13.26 7.02 0.75
CA VAL A 145 -12.62 6.33 -0.37
C VAL A 145 -13.63 6.16 -1.51
N VAL A 146 -13.23 6.52 -2.71
CA VAL A 146 -14.05 6.36 -3.92
C VAL A 146 -13.83 4.97 -4.51
N GLY A 147 -14.90 4.20 -4.70
CA GLY A 147 -14.83 2.86 -5.27
C GLY A 147 -14.45 2.84 -6.76
N VAL A 148 -13.85 1.73 -7.21
CA VAL A 148 -13.45 1.50 -8.59
C VAL A 148 -14.27 0.35 -9.19
N PRO A 149 -15.38 0.63 -9.92
CA PRO A 149 -16.28 -0.40 -10.44
C PRO A 149 -15.60 -1.38 -11.41
N GLU A 150 -14.67 -0.87 -12.25
CA GLU A 150 -14.01 -1.63 -13.33
C GLU A 150 -12.68 -2.29 -12.89
N VAL A 151 -12.45 -2.43 -11.57
CA VAL A 151 -11.25 -3.10 -11.05
C VAL A 151 -11.17 -4.56 -11.51
N ARG A 152 -9.97 -5.01 -11.89
CA ARG A 152 -9.68 -6.37 -12.37
C ARG A 152 -9.04 -7.21 -11.28
N GLY A 153 -9.43 -8.51 -11.21
CA GLY A 153 -8.86 -9.47 -10.28
C GLY A 153 -7.52 -10.02 -10.75
N LEU A 154 -6.60 -10.17 -9.80
CA LEU A 154 -5.31 -10.86 -9.95
C LEU A 154 -5.30 -12.13 -9.10
N ARG A 155 -4.45 -13.09 -9.49
CA ARG A 155 -4.18 -14.34 -8.79
C ARG A 155 -2.70 -14.58 -8.64
N ASP A 156 -2.34 -15.47 -7.74
CA ASP A 156 -0.95 -15.95 -7.61
C ASP A 156 -0.44 -16.48 -8.96
N GLY A 157 0.74 -16.03 -9.37
CA GLY A 157 1.38 -16.39 -10.64
C GLY A 157 0.97 -15.57 -11.85
N ASP A 158 -0.01 -14.66 -11.75
CA ASP A 158 -0.27 -13.69 -12.81
C ASP A 158 0.95 -12.80 -13.06
N VAL A 159 1.03 -12.19 -14.23
CA VAL A 159 2.17 -11.34 -14.62
C VAL A 159 1.69 -9.95 -15.02
N ILE A 160 2.33 -8.94 -14.48
CA ILE A 160 2.22 -7.54 -14.92
C ILE A 160 3.38 -7.27 -15.86
N ASP A 161 3.09 -7.09 -17.14
CA ASP A 161 4.07 -6.81 -18.20
C ASP A 161 4.03 -5.31 -18.54
N ILE A 162 5.15 -4.61 -18.39
CA ILE A 162 5.30 -3.19 -18.71
C ILE A 162 6.32 -2.95 -19.84
N GLY A 163 6.63 -4.03 -20.59
CA GLY A 163 7.41 -4.01 -21.82
C GLY A 163 8.85 -4.48 -21.64
N ASP A 164 9.61 -3.88 -20.77
CA ASP A 164 11.00 -4.26 -20.43
C ASP A 164 11.12 -4.91 -19.04
N ARG A 165 10.02 -4.98 -18.30
CA ARG A 165 9.92 -5.66 -17.00
C ARG A 165 8.66 -6.52 -16.95
N ARG A 166 8.77 -7.65 -16.29
CA ARG A 166 7.68 -8.59 -16.07
C ARG A 166 7.62 -8.95 -14.59
N LEU A 167 6.64 -8.39 -13.89
CA LEU A 167 6.50 -8.62 -12.46
C LEU A 167 5.49 -9.75 -12.21
N SER A 168 5.90 -10.75 -11.44
CA SER A 168 5.02 -11.85 -11.02
C SER A 168 4.22 -11.46 -9.79
N VAL A 169 2.94 -11.74 -9.82
CA VAL A 169 2.04 -11.58 -8.66
C VAL A 169 2.26 -12.75 -7.70
N LEU A 170 2.52 -12.44 -6.45
CA LEU A 170 2.64 -13.40 -5.35
C LEU A 170 1.50 -13.13 -4.36
N HIS A 171 0.58 -14.07 -4.19
CA HIS A 171 -0.47 -13.99 -3.18
C HIS A 171 0.11 -14.33 -1.81
N LEU A 172 0.22 -13.36 -0.92
CA LEU A 172 0.86 -13.44 0.39
C LEU A 172 -0.11 -12.94 1.48
N PRO A 173 -1.18 -13.70 1.76
CA PRO A 173 -2.22 -13.28 2.70
C PRO A 173 -1.75 -13.29 4.15
N GLY A 174 -2.51 -12.62 5.01
CA GLY A 174 -2.28 -12.56 6.45
C GLY A 174 -2.61 -11.20 7.02
N HIS A 175 -2.03 -10.12 6.47
CA HIS A 175 -2.44 -8.76 6.78
C HIS A 175 -3.88 -8.52 6.30
N THR A 176 -4.16 -8.89 5.05
CA THR A 176 -5.54 -9.04 4.53
C THR A 176 -5.66 -10.35 3.74
N PRO A 177 -6.90 -10.82 3.42
CA PRO A 177 -7.10 -12.05 2.64
C PRO A 177 -6.56 -11.95 1.20
N GLY A 178 -6.43 -10.75 0.66
CA GLY A 178 -5.96 -10.50 -0.70
C GLY A 178 -4.58 -9.85 -0.78
N SER A 179 -3.88 -9.71 0.33
CA SER A 179 -2.52 -9.14 0.31
C SER A 179 -1.64 -9.85 -0.71
N LEU A 180 -1.03 -9.06 -1.59
CA LEU A 180 -0.14 -9.54 -2.63
C LEU A 180 1.18 -8.77 -2.66
N ALA A 181 2.19 -9.38 -3.24
CA ALA A 181 3.43 -8.70 -3.62
C ALA A 181 3.68 -8.84 -5.12
N LEU A 182 4.48 -7.93 -5.66
CA LEU A 182 4.96 -8.00 -7.05
C LEU A 182 6.47 -8.25 -7.05
N LEU A 183 6.89 -9.33 -7.68
CA LEU A 183 8.30 -9.69 -7.84
C LEU A 183 8.76 -9.39 -9.26
N ASP A 184 9.76 -8.51 -9.40
CA ASP A 184 10.58 -8.38 -10.60
C ASP A 184 11.79 -9.34 -10.45
N PRO A 185 11.75 -10.55 -11.05
CA PRO A 185 12.80 -11.54 -10.82
C PRO A 185 14.12 -11.19 -11.49
N GLU A 186 14.13 -10.37 -12.54
CA GLU A 186 15.34 -9.97 -13.24
C GLU A 186 16.12 -8.91 -12.45
N ALA A 187 15.42 -7.97 -11.81
CA ALA A 187 16.03 -6.95 -10.97
C ALA A 187 16.21 -7.41 -9.51
N GLY A 188 15.50 -8.45 -9.08
CA GLY A 188 15.45 -8.89 -7.69
C GLY A 188 14.68 -7.92 -6.79
N HIS A 189 13.69 -7.23 -7.33
CA HIS A 189 12.87 -6.25 -6.61
C HIS A 189 11.53 -6.86 -6.19
N LEU A 190 11.15 -6.67 -4.93
CA LEU A 190 9.89 -7.14 -4.37
C LEU A 190 9.10 -5.97 -3.78
N PHE A 191 7.94 -5.65 -4.36
CA PHE A 191 7.00 -4.66 -3.85
C PHE A 191 5.97 -5.38 -2.99
N THR A 192 5.93 -5.09 -1.69
CA THR A 192 5.23 -5.95 -0.72
C THR A 192 3.93 -5.37 -0.18
N GLY A 193 3.64 -4.08 -0.40
CA GLY A 193 2.59 -3.44 0.39
C GLY A 193 2.81 -3.77 1.88
N ASP A 194 1.76 -4.19 2.56
CA ASP A 194 1.77 -4.50 3.99
C ASP A 194 2.00 -5.98 4.34
N VAL A 195 2.44 -6.76 3.36
CA VAL A 195 2.90 -8.13 3.64
C VAL A 195 4.08 -8.10 4.62
N ILE A 196 5.05 -7.17 4.40
CA ILE A 196 6.20 -6.99 5.29
C ILE A 196 6.78 -5.59 5.12
N TYR A 197 7.13 -4.95 6.23
CA TYR A 197 7.77 -3.62 6.35
C TYR A 197 8.64 -3.57 7.61
N ALA A 198 9.36 -2.47 7.85
CA ALA A 198 10.43 -2.43 8.86
C ALA A 198 9.96 -2.52 10.30
N GLU A 199 8.78 -2.01 10.63
CA GLU A 199 8.32 -1.87 12.01
C GLU A 199 6.92 -2.46 12.21
N GLY A 200 6.75 -3.27 13.28
CA GLY A 200 5.47 -3.63 13.86
C GLY A 200 4.38 -4.15 12.93
N LEU A 201 4.54 -5.35 12.35
CA LEU A 201 3.54 -5.93 11.46
C LEU A 201 2.15 -6.01 12.11
N ILE A 202 1.14 -5.44 11.44
CA ILE A 202 -0.24 -5.40 11.93
C ILE A 202 -0.98 -6.66 11.48
N ASP A 203 -1.42 -7.48 12.43
CA ASP A 203 -2.16 -8.73 12.23
C ASP A 203 -3.51 -8.75 12.98
N THR A 204 -3.99 -7.56 13.39
CA THR A 204 -5.18 -7.39 14.21
C THR A 204 -6.31 -6.61 13.52
N CYS A 205 -6.10 -6.16 12.29
CA CYS A 205 -7.14 -5.51 11.49
C CYS A 205 -8.27 -6.49 11.13
N ILE A 206 -9.44 -5.95 10.83
CA ILE A 206 -10.55 -6.74 10.28
C ILE A 206 -10.09 -7.43 8.99
N GLY A 207 -10.20 -8.76 8.96
CA GLY A 207 -9.76 -9.59 7.84
C GLY A 207 -8.35 -10.16 7.97
N SER A 208 -7.56 -9.71 8.95
CA SER A 208 -6.25 -10.33 9.23
C SER A 208 -6.40 -11.77 9.73
N ASP A 209 -5.46 -12.63 9.33
CA ASP A 209 -5.36 -14.02 9.76
C ASP A 209 -3.91 -14.37 10.12
N VAL A 210 -3.67 -14.61 11.40
CA VAL A 210 -2.31 -14.93 11.92
C VAL A 210 -1.76 -16.21 11.31
N GLY A 211 -2.61 -17.23 11.04
CA GLY A 211 -2.17 -18.49 10.45
C GLY A 211 -1.73 -18.32 9.00
N ASP A 212 -2.45 -17.52 8.22
CA ASP A 212 -2.05 -17.14 6.88
C ASP A 212 -0.75 -16.31 6.91
N TYR A 213 -0.66 -15.36 7.82
CA TYR A 213 0.53 -14.51 7.94
C TYR A 213 1.79 -15.31 8.31
N VAL A 214 1.67 -16.30 9.23
CA VAL A 214 2.77 -17.24 9.54
C VAL A 214 3.21 -18.01 8.28
N ARG A 215 2.26 -18.50 7.47
CA ARG A 215 2.57 -19.19 6.20
C ARG A 215 3.26 -18.26 5.21
N THR A 216 2.80 -17.02 5.12
CA THR A 216 3.40 -15.97 4.30
C THR A 216 4.83 -15.67 4.72
N MET A 217 5.11 -15.52 6.04
CA MET A 217 6.47 -15.30 6.52
C MET A 217 7.41 -16.46 6.16
N HIS A 218 6.97 -17.72 6.29
CA HIS A 218 7.74 -18.86 5.82
C HIS A 218 7.99 -18.81 4.31
N ARG A 219 6.98 -18.47 3.49
CA ARG A 219 7.12 -18.37 2.03
C ARG A 219 8.14 -17.33 1.60
N LEU A 220 8.32 -16.22 2.36
CA LEU A 220 9.31 -15.18 2.06
C LEU A 220 10.75 -15.69 2.09
N HIS A 221 11.06 -16.74 2.85
CA HIS A 221 12.39 -17.39 2.85
C HIS A 221 12.69 -18.09 1.53
N ASP A 222 11.67 -18.62 0.83
CA ASP A 222 11.80 -19.39 -0.40
C ASP A 222 11.83 -18.50 -1.66
N ILE A 223 11.54 -17.19 -1.53
CA ILE A 223 11.51 -16.24 -2.64
C ILE A 223 12.90 -15.61 -2.81
N GLU A 224 13.39 -15.57 -4.06
CA GLU A 224 14.66 -14.92 -4.40
C GLU A 224 14.42 -13.44 -4.73
N TYR A 225 14.93 -12.53 -3.89
CA TYR A 225 14.90 -11.08 -4.06
C TYR A 225 16.11 -10.45 -3.38
N THR A 226 16.41 -9.20 -3.71
CA THR A 226 17.55 -8.44 -3.14
C THR A 226 17.10 -7.18 -2.43
N ARG A 227 16.03 -6.51 -2.92
CA ARG A 227 15.46 -5.28 -2.35
C ARG A 227 13.97 -5.40 -2.21
N VAL A 228 13.45 -4.89 -1.10
CA VAL A 228 12.02 -4.86 -0.79
C VAL A 228 11.55 -3.41 -0.73
N PHE A 229 10.46 -3.15 -1.43
CA PHE A 229 9.77 -1.87 -1.53
C PHE A 229 8.42 -2.01 -0.80
N PRO A 230 8.39 -1.73 0.51
CA PRO A 230 7.21 -1.99 1.34
C PRO A 230 6.15 -0.90 1.24
N GLY A 231 4.93 -1.19 1.73
CA GLY A 231 3.84 -0.23 1.84
C GLY A 231 4.12 0.88 2.84
N HIS A 232 4.89 0.60 3.87
CA HIS A 232 5.29 1.57 4.89
C HIS A 232 6.80 1.58 5.10
N ASP A 233 7.29 2.62 5.76
CA ASP A 233 8.68 2.77 6.17
C ASP A 233 9.70 2.84 5.02
N ARG A 234 10.90 2.35 5.29
CA ARG A 234 12.05 2.40 4.39
C ARG A 234 12.17 1.14 3.54
N ILE A 235 12.90 1.25 2.46
CA ILE A 235 13.36 0.11 1.66
C ILE A 235 14.20 -0.82 2.55
N LEU A 236 13.99 -2.13 2.39
CA LEU A 236 14.73 -3.17 3.09
C LEU A 236 15.60 -3.97 2.11
N ASP A 237 16.70 -4.53 2.60
CA ASP A 237 17.38 -5.61 1.91
C ASP A 237 16.80 -6.97 2.35
N ARG A 238 17.25 -8.06 1.69
CA ARG A 238 16.76 -9.40 1.97
C ARG A 238 17.04 -9.84 3.41
N ALA A 239 18.21 -9.49 3.96
CA ALA A 239 18.59 -9.91 5.30
C ALA A 239 17.72 -9.21 6.37
N GLU A 240 17.49 -7.91 6.19
CA GLU A 240 16.59 -7.13 7.05
C GLU A 240 15.15 -7.66 6.98
N THR A 241 14.66 -7.96 5.77
CA THR A 241 13.33 -8.53 5.56
C THR A 241 13.14 -9.87 6.26
N LEU A 242 14.12 -10.77 6.12
CA LEU A 242 14.06 -12.08 6.77
C LEU A 242 14.18 -11.96 8.31
N ALA A 243 14.92 -10.97 8.82
CA ALA A 243 14.97 -10.71 10.26
C ALA A 243 13.60 -10.30 10.82
N VAL A 244 12.86 -9.43 10.11
CA VAL A 244 11.47 -9.07 10.48
C VAL A 244 10.55 -10.29 10.41
N ALA A 245 10.65 -11.10 9.36
CA ALA A 245 9.86 -12.33 9.23
C ALA A 245 10.14 -13.32 10.36
N ASP A 246 11.42 -13.52 10.73
CA ASP A 246 11.82 -14.40 11.83
C ASP A 246 11.34 -13.89 13.20
N GLU A 247 11.37 -12.58 13.42
CA GLU A 247 10.82 -11.97 14.65
C GLU A 247 9.31 -12.23 14.77
N TYR A 248 8.56 -12.02 13.65
CA TYR A 248 7.14 -12.33 13.63
C TYR A 248 6.85 -13.81 13.89
N LEU A 249 7.60 -14.72 13.24
CA LEU A 249 7.49 -16.17 13.42
C LEU A 249 7.78 -16.57 14.88
N ALA A 250 8.78 -15.98 15.50
CA ALA A 250 9.09 -16.21 16.93
C ALA A 250 7.94 -15.76 17.84
N ALA A 251 7.29 -14.65 17.51
CA ALA A 251 6.18 -14.12 18.31
C ALA A 251 4.86 -14.88 18.11
N ARG A 252 4.59 -15.39 16.90
CA ARG A 252 3.28 -15.94 16.49
C ARG A 252 3.31 -17.42 16.09
N GLY A 253 4.43 -17.93 15.58
CA GLY A 253 4.56 -19.27 15.00
C GLY A 253 4.47 -20.45 15.97
N GLY A 254 4.46 -20.21 17.25
CA GLY A 254 4.32 -21.23 18.31
C GLY A 254 2.89 -21.42 18.84
N ARG A 255 1.89 -20.85 18.20
CA ARG A 255 0.47 -20.93 18.62
C ARG A 255 -0.34 -21.89 17.78
#